data_2555bde19748b0a1a4d07dfbf6e1c530
#
_entry.id   2555bde19748b0a1a4d07dfbf6e1c530
#
_cell.length_a   1.000
_cell.length_b   1.000
_cell.length_c   1.000
_cell.angle_alpha   90.00
_cell.angle_beta   90.00
_cell.angle_gamma   90.00
#
_symmetry.space_group_name_H-M   'P 1'
#
loop_
_entity.id
_entity.type
_entity.pdbx_description
1 polymer ?
#
loop_
_entity_poly.entity_id
_entity_poly.type
_entity_poly.pdbx_seq_one_letter_code
_entity_poly.pdbx_strand_id
1 'polypeptide(L)'
;MSSDREKASGNVSEQRASSSAASDQPSSTGSAPNSATAASAAPNRTRPVLNRVIFALLTLVLGGLAGAFVWVFFFLLNHGINLFWHVLPERIGAWWWPLAVCLVGGVAIGLFERRFGAYPEDLNKVMAQVKETGRYEYKHIGASAGGALLPLLFGGSVGPEAGLTGVIAGLCTWVGDRLKFLGKEFRELSQAGTAAVLSAVFNAPLFGLAAPLLGSCDEVKAGTKIEVPKATKIIVYTFAVAGAFGVMILLGSVFGDGEGLPHFSEVSIDWFERALIIPLALAGGVVGLLYHAFDKCADMLASKIGDHPVAKAVLVGLILGSLGIVFPFVMFAGETQTETLMSTYTMLGAGYLILTGVLKVFTTPLCLRLGWRGGHFFPTIFAGICLGYGFALLTGADPVCCLCICSAALMGAIMRQPVMTVLLLFLLFPVRAFVVMLVAACIGAALTSLALSLVKRVRKGSHE
;
A
#
# COMPACT_ATOMS: atom_id res chain seq x y z
N MET A 1 -61.23 -15.85 -2.51
CA MET A 1 -61.97 -14.57 -2.55
C MET A 1 -60.99 -13.65 -3.30
N SER A 2 -61.15 -13.55 -4.58
CA SER A 2 -62.03 -12.58 -5.31
C SER A 2 -61.36 -11.20 -5.26
N SER A 3 -61.00 -10.54 -6.24
CA SER A 3 -61.29 -10.42 -7.68
C SER A 3 -60.61 -9.12 -8.11
N ASP A 4 -59.90 -9.15 -9.14
CA ASP A 4 -60.36 -8.68 -10.47
C ASP A 4 -60.26 -7.18 -10.75
N ARG A 5 -59.54 -6.93 -11.81
CA ARG A 5 -59.90 -6.21 -13.05
C ARG A 5 -59.60 -4.72 -13.09
N GLU A 6 -59.23 -4.12 -14.12
CA GLU A 6 -59.10 -4.35 -15.58
C GLU A 6 -58.65 -3.04 -16.21
N LYS A 7 -57.77 -3.10 -17.19
CA LYS A 7 -57.89 -2.58 -18.59
C LYS A 7 -58.30 -1.10 -18.76
N ALA A 8 -57.80 -0.36 -19.65
CA ALA A 8 -57.57 -0.46 -21.10
C ALA A 8 -56.90 0.85 -21.58
N SER A 9 -55.94 0.86 -22.51
CA SER A 9 -56.12 0.76 -23.97
C SER A 9 -56.50 2.09 -24.66
N GLY A 10 -55.76 2.43 -25.68
CA GLY A 10 -56.16 3.28 -26.80
C GLY A 10 -55.06 4.31 -27.13
N ASN A 11 -54.22 4.21 -28.03
CA ASN A 11 -54.14 3.92 -29.48
C ASN A 11 -54.52 5.12 -30.38
N VAL A 12 -53.58 5.39 -31.35
CA VAL A 12 -53.83 5.82 -32.77
C VAL A 12 -53.96 7.34 -32.97
N SER A 13 -53.29 8.04 -33.81
CA SER A 13 -52.79 7.94 -35.19
C SER A 13 -52.32 9.33 -35.61
N GLU A 14 -51.20 9.45 -36.30
CA GLU A 14 -51.07 9.70 -37.74
C GLU A 14 -51.86 10.87 -38.35
N GLN A 15 -51.12 11.79 -38.96
CA GLN A 15 -51.22 12.30 -40.33
C GLN A 15 -50.40 13.61 -40.46
N ARG A 16 -49.34 13.66 -41.23
CA ARG A 16 -49.14 13.76 -42.66
C ARG A 16 -49.66 15.04 -43.31
N ALA A 17 -48.75 15.58 -44.09
CA ALA A 17 -48.84 16.31 -45.38
C ALA A 17 -48.73 17.83 -45.24
N SER A 18 -47.81 18.46 -45.81
CA SER A 18 -47.31 18.63 -47.21
C SER A 18 -47.54 20.03 -47.71
N SER A 19 -46.55 20.49 -48.46
CA SER A 19 -46.51 21.43 -49.62
C SER A 19 -46.53 22.89 -49.29
N SER A 20 -45.74 23.66 -49.87
CA SER A 20 -45.13 23.95 -51.12
C SER A 20 -44.89 25.44 -51.25
N ALA A 21 -43.73 25.78 -51.70
CA ALA A 21 -43.38 26.54 -52.87
C ALA A 21 -43.40 28.06 -52.77
N ALA A 22 -42.27 28.55 -53.15
CA ALA A 22 -41.96 29.52 -54.25
C ALA A 22 -41.73 30.98 -53.86
N SER A 23 -40.51 31.35 -54.20
CA SER A 23 -40.07 32.44 -55.06
C SER A 23 -40.26 33.89 -54.54
N ASP A 24 -39.16 34.59 -54.37
CA ASP A 24 -38.68 35.60 -55.33
C ASP A 24 -37.49 36.38 -54.74
N GLN A 25 -36.42 36.43 -55.49
CA GLN A 25 -35.47 37.55 -55.46
C GLN A 25 -36.04 38.70 -56.32
N PRO A 26 -35.61 39.99 -56.19
CA PRO A 26 -34.25 40.35 -56.55
C PRO A 26 -33.65 41.62 -55.86
N SER A 27 -32.32 41.65 -55.99
CA SER A 27 -31.45 42.78 -56.36
C SER A 27 -31.31 44.05 -55.51
N SER A 28 -30.11 44.26 -55.13
CA SER A 28 -29.18 45.31 -55.59
C SER A 28 -28.66 46.27 -54.53
N THR A 29 -27.37 46.51 -54.71
CA THR A 29 -26.51 47.66 -54.41
C THR A 29 -25.96 47.86 -53.02
N GLY A 30 -24.68 47.48 -52.79
CA GLY A 30 -23.56 48.40 -52.99
C GLY A 30 -23.12 49.02 -51.70
N SER A 31 -22.02 48.57 -51.17
CA SER A 31 -20.81 49.32 -50.84
C SER A 31 -19.95 48.56 -49.83
N ALA A 32 -18.80 48.12 -50.23
CA ALA A 32 -17.60 48.02 -49.40
C ALA A 32 -17.01 49.41 -49.25
N PRO A 33 -16.09 49.75 -48.32
CA PRO A 33 -15.14 48.91 -47.65
C PRO A 33 -14.91 49.28 -46.17
N ASN A 34 -14.42 48.37 -45.35
CA ASN A 34 -13.38 48.74 -44.38
C ASN A 34 -12.61 47.48 -43.95
N SER A 35 -11.45 47.36 -44.55
CA SER A 35 -10.34 46.55 -44.07
C SER A 35 -9.89 47.07 -42.70
N ALA A 36 -10.48 46.53 -41.64
CA ALA A 36 -9.89 46.59 -40.31
C ALA A 36 -9.15 45.27 -40.10
N THR A 37 -7.86 45.35 -40.23
CA THR A 37 -6.83 44.41 -39.87
C THR A 37 -7.19 43.68 -38.56
N ALA A 38 -7.78 42.51 -38.66
CA ALA A 38 -7.79 41.56 -37.53
C ALA A 38 -6.34 41.10 -37.35
N ALA A 39 -5.62 41.79 -36.48
CA ALA A 39 -4.37 41.28 -35.96
C ALA A 39 -4.69 39.94 -35.31
N SER A 40 -4.40 38.86 -36.04
CA SER A 40 -4.32 37.48 -35.52
C SER A 40 -3.34 37.51 -34.35
N ALA A 41 -3.87 37.60 -33.13
CA ALA A 41 -3.10 37.40 -31.92
C ALA A 41 -2.54 35.97 -32.00
N ALA A 42 -1.28 35.86 -32.36
CA ALA A 42 -0.55 34.61 -32.35
C ALA A 42 -0.78 33.96 -30.97
N PRO A 43 -1.18 32.66 -30.90
CA PRO A 43 -1.41 32.01 -29.64
C PRO A 43 -0.09 32.05 -28.86
N ASN A 44 -0.16 32.70 -27.70
CA ASN A 44 0.97 32.97 -26.83
C ASN A 44 1.59 31.61 -26.43
N ARG A 45 2.60 31.13 -27.16
CA ARG A 45 3.30 29.84 -27.00
C ARG A 45 3.97 29.70 -25.64
N THR A 46 4.09 30.75 -24.86
CA THR A 46 4.68 30.76 -23.52
C THR A 46 3.73 30.26 -22.44
N ARG A 47 2.41 30.39 -22.60
CA ARG A 47 1.42 29.91 -21.62
C ARG A 47 1.46 28.39 -21.34
N PRO A 48 1.56 27.49 -22.34
CA PRO A 48 1.59 26.05 -22.07
C PRO A 48 2.88 25.58 -21.39
N VAL A 49 4.02 26.23 -21.62
CA VAL A 49 5.29 25.93 -20.98
C VAL A 49 5.27 26.38 -19.51
N LEU A 50 4.81 27.62 -19.27
CA LEU A 50 4.68 28.18 -17.93
C LEU A 50 3.75 27.30 -17.06
N ASN A 51 2.61 26.88 -17.58
CA ASN A 51 1.68 26.01 -16.85
C ASN A 51 2.31 24.66 -16.50
N ARG A 52 3.11 24.07 -17.40
CA ARG A 52 3.85 22.81 -17.12
C ARG A 52 4.89 22.99 -16.02
N VAL A 53 5.62 24.10 -16.03
CA VAL A 53 6.61 24.41 -14.98
C VAL A 53 5.93 24.63 -13.63
N ILE A 54 4.84 25.41 -13.60
CA ILE A 54 4.06 25.61 -12.38
C ILE A 54 3.51 24.27 -11.85
N PHE A 55 3.02 23.40 -12.72
CA PHE A 55 2.52 22.09 -12.34
C PHE A 55 3.63 21.18 -11.78
N ALA A 56 4.81 21.17 -12.39
CA ALA A 56 5.98 20.43 -11.90
C ALA A 56 6.45 20.94 -10.53
N LEU A 57 6.53 22.26 -10.34
CA LEU A 57 6.87 22.89 -9.05
C LEU A 57 5.84 22.56 -7.97
N LEU A 58 4.56 22.63 -8.32
CA LEU A 58 3.47 22.24 -7.39
C LEU A 58 3.58 20.79 -6.97
N THR A 59 3.88 19.89 -7.92
CA THR A 59 4.06 18.45 -7.64
C THR A 59 5.29 18.20 -6.76
N LEU A 60 6.37 18.93 -6.99
CA LEU A 60 7.58 18.89 -6.14
C LEU A 60 7.27 19.32 -4.70
N VAL A 61 6.54 20.42 -4.53
CA VAL A 61 6.14 20.93 -3.21
C VAL A 61 5.19 19.96 -2.50
N LEU A 62 4.23 19.40 -3.21
CA LEU A 62 3.32 18.39 -2.64
C LEU A 62 4.06 17.10 -2.25
N GLY A 63 5.00 16.66 -3.07
CA GLY A 63 5.90 15.56 -2.72
C GLY A 63 6.69 15.89 -1.47
N GLY A 64 7.26 17.09 -1.37
CA GLY A 64 7.97 17.56 -0.18
C GLY A 64 7.10 17.59 1.07
N LEU A 65 5.86 18.06 0.99
CA LEU A 65 4.90 18.02 2.10
C LEU A 65 4.58 16.58 2.52
N ALA A 66 4.43 15.69 1.53
CA ALA A 66 4.24 14.27 1.80
C ALA A 66 5.45 13.65 2.53
N GLY A 67 6.66 13.95 2.08
CA GLY A 67 7.90 13.51 2.72
C GLY A 67 8.05 14.07 4.14
N ALA A 68 7.73 15.36 4.35
CA ALA A 68 7.71 15.96 5.69
C ALA A 68 6.73 15.27 6.63
N PHE A 69 5.52 14.96 6.14
CA PHE A 69 4.52 14.24 6.94
C PHE A 69 5.01 12.82 7.31
N VAL A 70 5.56 12.09 6.35
CA VAL A 70 6.14 10.76 6.59
C VAL A 70 7.25 10.83 7.63
N TRP A 71 8.17 11.81 7.50
CA TRP A 71 9.25 12.00 8.45
C TRP A 71 8.73 12.31 9.86
N VAL A 72 7.78 13.24 10.01
CA VAL A 72 7.16 13.57 11.31
C VAL A 72 6.46 12.36 11.90
N PHE A 73 5.78 11.56 11.09
CA PHE A 73 5.13 10.34 11.53
C PHE A 73 6.13 9.34 12.12
N PHE A 74 7.22 9.06 11.41
CA PHE A 74 8.27 8.16 11.91
C PHE A 74 9.02 8.74 13.11
N PHE A 75 9.25 10.05 13.13
CA PHE A 75 9.85 10.72 14.30
C PHE A 75 9.00 10.54 15.55
N LEU A 76 7.70 10.74 15.47
CA LEU A 76 6.76 10.51 16.58
C LEU A 76 6.70 9.03 16.95
N LEU A 77 6.67 8.15 15.96
CA LEU A 77 6.63 6.71 16.16
C LEU A 77 7.88 6.22 16.90
N ASN A 78 9.07 6.59 16.44
CA ASN A 78 10.34 6.15 17.03
C ASN A 78 10.50 6.66 18.46
N HIS A 79 10.14 7.93 18.71
CA HIS A 79 10.15 8.47 20.08
C HIS A 79 9.15 7.76 21.00
N GLY A 80 7.96 7.45 20.49
CA GLY A 80 6.96 6.70 21.24
C GLY A 80 7.40 5.25 21.50
N ILE A 81 7.94 4.56 20.51
CA ILE A 81 8.50 3.21 20.68
C ILE A 81 9.63 3.23 21.73
N ASN A 82 10.56 4.17 21.60
CA ASN A 82 11.66 4.30 22.55
C ASN A 82 11.13 4.49 23.98
N LEU A 83 10.12 5.34 24.19
CA LEU A 83 9.51 5.56 25.48
C LEU A 83 8.87 4.29 26.05
N PHE A 84 7.97 3.64 25.28
CA PHE A 84 7.19 2.50 25.78
C PHE A 84 7.99 1.20 25.85
N TRP A 85 9.01 1.02 25.00
CA TRP A 85 9.69 -0.28 24.82
C TRP A 85 11.14 -0.31 25.27
N HIS A 86 11.74 0.85 25.58
CA HIS A 86 13.10 0.94 26.10
C HIS A 86 13.12 1.67 27.45
N VAL A 87 12.74 2.95 27.50
CA VAL A 87 12.88 3.78 28.73
C VAL A 87 12.00 3.26 29.88
N LEU A 88 10.74 2.94 29.62
CA LEU A 88 9.82 2.47 30.68
C LEU A 88 10.17 1.05 31.16
N PRO A 89 10.43 0.04 30.29
CA PRO A 89 10.81 -1.29 30.77
C PRO A 89 12.09 -1.31 31.57
N GLU A 90 13.11 -0.52 31.19
CA GLU A 90 14.37 -0.41 31.95
C GLU A 90 14.16 0.10 33.39
N ARG A 91 13.20 1.02 33.58
CA ARG A 91 12.84 1.54 34.90
C ARG A 91 12.01 0.59 35.75
N ILE A 92 11.14 -0.20 35.11
CA ILE A 92 10.16 -1.06 35.80
C ILE A 92 10.74 -2.47 36.04
N GLY A 93 11.58 -2.97 35.11
CA GLY A 93 12.23 -4.28 35.20
C GLY A 93 11.27 -5.48 35.16
N ALA A 94 10.06 -5.32 34.58
CA ALA A 94 9.02 -6.33 34.61
C ALA A 94 9.02 -7.20 33.33
N TRP A 95 9.18 -8.51 33.48
CA TRP A 95 9.16 -9.47 32.37
C TRP A 95 7.81 -9.52 31.61
N TRP A 96 6.70 -9.17 32.29
CA TRP A 96 5.34 -9.12 31.73
C TRP A 96 5.02 -7.81 30.99
N TRP A 97 5.99 -6.89 30.90
CA TRP A 97 5.80 -5.56 30.30
C TRP A 97 5.23 -5.60 28.85
N PRO A 98 5.68 -6.48 27.93
CA PRO A 98 5.12 -6.56 26.58
C PRO A 98 3.62 -6.87 26.60
N LEU A 99 3.17 -7.74 27.50
CA LEU A 99 1.77 -8.08 27.65
C LEU A 99 0.94 -6.88 28.13
N ALA A 100 1.45 -6.13 29.12
CA ALA A 100 0.76 -4.95 29.63
C ALA A 100 0.60 -3.87 28.57
N VAL A 101 1.67 -3.56 27.83
CA VAL A 101 1.65 -2.53 26.79
C VAL A 101 0.69 -2.94 25.66
N CYS A 102 0.72 -4.18 25.20
CA CYS A 102 -0.18 -4.69 24.17
C CYS A 102 -1.65 -4.71 24.63
N LEU A 103 -1.93 -5.03 25.90
CA LEU A 103 -3.31 -4.98 26.44
C LEU A 103 -3.83 -3.55 26.52
N VAL A 104 -3.02 -2.60 27.03
CA VAL A 104 -3.38 -1.18 27.04
C VAL A 104 -3.59 -0.67 25.62
N GLY A 105 -2.72 -1.07 24.69
CA GLY A 105 -2.85 -0.78 23.27
C GLY A 105 -4.14 -1.32 22.68
N GLY A 106 -4.50 -2.57 23.00
CA GLY A 106 -5.74 -3.18 22.55
C GLY A 106 -6.98 -2.41 23.03
N VAL A 107 -7.00 -1.96 24.30
CA VAL A 107 -8.09 -1.12 24.81
C VAL A 107 -8.10 0.23 24.08
N ALA A 108 -6.96 0.90 23.94
CA ALA A 108 -6.86 2.19 23.26
C ALA A 108 -7.32 2.12 21.80
N ILE A 109 -6.85 1.12 21.06
CA ILE A 109 -7.22 0.88 19.65
C ILE A 109 -8.72 0.57 19.52
N GLY A 110 -9.25 -0.30 20.38
CA GLY A 110 -10.67 -0.64 20.35
C GLY A 110 -11.59 0.53 20.69
N LEU A 111 -11.23 1.37 21.64
CA LEU A 111 -11.95 2.60 21.96
C LEU A 111 -11.85 3.62 20.82
N PHE A 112 -10.67 3.72 20.20
CA PHE A 112 -10.45 4.58 19.05
C PHE A 112 -11.33 4.14 17.85
N GLU A 113 -11.34 2.85 17.52
CA GLU A 113 -12.19 2.32 16.43
C GLU A 113 -13.69 2.53 16.74
N ARG A 114 -14.11 2.34 18.00
CA ARG A 114 -15.49 2.61 18.42
C ARG A 114 -15.89 4.08 18.24
N ARG A 115 -14.96 5.03 18.45
CA ARG A 115 -15.24 6.48 18.41
C ARG A 115 -15.15 7.07 17.01
N PHE A 116 -14.14 6.65 16.23
CA PHE A 116 -13.78 7.26 14.95
C PHE A 116 -14.09 6.36 13.75
N GLY A 117 -14.35 5.07 13.96
CA GLY A 117 -14.56 4.09 12.91
C GLY A 117 -13.29 3.34 12.53
N ALA A 118 -13.45 2.50 11.52
CA ALA A 118 -12.44 1.54 11.06
C ALA A 118 -11.38 2.21 10.16
N TYR A 119 -10.54 3.06 10.72
CA TYR A 119 -9.43 3.75 10.05
C TYR A 119 -8.07 3.25 10.56
N PRO A 120 -7.01 3.26 9.70
CA PRO A 120 -7.01 3.53 8.26
C PRO A 120 -7.66 2.43 7.42
N GLU A 121 -8.03 2.78 6.19
CA GLU A 121 -8.47 1.79 5.20
C GLU A 121 -7.28 1.01 4.63
N ASP A 122 -7.57 -0.19 4.09
CA ASP A 122 -6.55 -1.02 3.45
C ASP A 122 -5.89 -0.30 2.26
N LEU A 123 -4.57 -0.43 2.13
CA LEU A 123 -3.79 0.17 1.05
C LEU A 123 -4.39 -0.10 -0.34
N ASN A 124 -4.83 -1.35 -0.59
CA ASN A 124 -5.43 -1.72 -1.87
C ASN A 124 -6.73 -0.97 -2.15
N LYS A 125 -7.55 -0.71 -1.13
CA LYS A 125 -8.78 0.09 -1.27
C LYS A 125 -8.48 1.55 -1.57
N VAL A 126 -7.52 2.15 -0.84
CA VAL A 126 -7.07 3.52 -1.08
C VAL A 126 -6.55 3.67 -2.50
N MET A 127 -5.67 2.76 -2.94
CA MET A 127 -5.10 2.75 -4.29
C MET A 127 -6.15 2.57 -5.37
N ALA A 128 -7.10 1.66 -5.18
CA ALA A 128 -8.21 1.44 -6.12
C ALA A 128 -9.07 2.71 -6.24
N GLN A 129 -9.47 3.32 -5.13
CA GLN A 129 -10.29 4.53 -5.12
C GLN A 129 -9.58 5.71 -5.79
N VAL A 130 -8.30 5.94 -5.48
CA VAL A 130 -7.49 7.00 -6.11
C VAL A 130 -7.34 6.75 -7.61
N LYS A 131 -7.15 5.50 -8.03
CA LYS A 131 -7.02 5.12 -9.44
C LYS A 131 -8.34 5.29 -10.20
N GLU A 132 -9.45 4.94 -9.60
CA GLU A 132 -10.78 4.96 -10.21
C GLU A 132 -11.35 6.39 -10.29
N THR A 133 -11.33 7.10 -9.17
CA THR A 133 -11.98 8.41 -9.04
C THR A 133 -11.01 9.59 -9.13
N GLY A 134 -9.72 9.36 -8.92
CA GLY A 134 -8.70 10.41 -8.76
C GLY A 134 -8.81 11.15 -7.42
N ARG A 135 -9.65 10.67 -6.51
CA ARG A 135 -9.97 11.32 -5.23
C ARG A 135 -9.99 10.32 -4.10
N TYR A 136 -9.64 10.79 -2.90
CA TYR A 136 -9.79 10.06 -1.66
C TYR A 136 -10.42 10.96 -0.59
N GLU A 137 -11.30 10.43 0.25
CA GLU A 137 -11.96 11.23 1.27
C GLU A 137 -10.98 11.76 2.31
N TYR A 138 -10.98 13.08 2.53
CA TYR A 138 -10.09 13.75 3.49
C TYR A 138 -10.77 14.12 4.82
N LYS A 139 -12.05 13.80 4.98
CA LYS A 139 -12.81 14.10 6.22
C LYS A 139 -12.17 13.48 7.47
N HIS A 140 -11.51 12.34 7.32
CA HIS A 140 -11.02 11.51 8.42
C HIS A 140 -9.48 11.36 8.43
N ILE A 141 -8.74 12.33 7.86
CA ILE A 141 -7.27 12.28 7.82
C ILE A 141 -6.67 12.10 9.22
N GLY A 142 -7.15 12.85 10.22
CA GLY A 142 -6.69 12.72 11.61
C GLY A 142 -6.98 11.35 12.20
N ALA A 143 -8.15 10.77 11.91
CA ALA A 143 -8.49 9.42 12.33
C ALA A 143 -7.60 8.38 11.62
N SER A 144 -7.31 8.55 10.33
CA SER A 144 -6.40 7.66 9.60
C SER A 144 -4.98 7.72 10.15
N ALA A 145 -4.46 8.92 10.47
CA ALA A 145 -3.13 9.09 11.05
C ALA A 145 -3.04 8.49 12.47
N GLY A 146 -4.01 8.80 13.35
CA GLY A 146 -4.05 8.24 14.70
C GLY A 146 -4.26 6.73 14.72
N GLY A 147 -5.17 6.23 13.87
CA GLY A 147 -5.44 4.81 13.73
C GLY A 147 -4.26 4.01 13.16
N ALA A 148 -3.38 4.64 12.36
CA ALA A 148 -2.14 4.04 11.90
C ALA A 148 -1.05 4.05 12.97
N LEU A 149 -0.96 5.13 13.76
CA LEU A 149 0.09 5.30 14.76
C LEU A 149 -0.11 4.36 15.96
N LEU A 150 -1.35 4.22 16.44
CA LEU A 150 -1.64 3.44 17.65
C LEU A 150 -1.16 1.98 17.57
N PRO A 151 -1.50 1.18 16.56
CA PRO A 151 -1.03 -0.20 16.47
C PRO A 151 0.49 -0.33 16.48
N LEU A 152 1.18 0.58 15.78
CA LEU A 152 2.64 0.59 15.70
C LEU A 152 3.29 0.93 17.05
N LEU A 153 2.75 1.92 17.77
CA LEU A 153 3.26 2.31 19.09
C LEU A 153 3.12 1.19 20.12
N PHE A 154 2.03 0.43 20.06
CA PHE A 154 1.75 -0.63 21.02
C PHE A 154 2.25 -2.02 20.57
N GLY A 155 3.17 -2.07 19.59
CA GLY A 155 3.87 -3.28 19.20
C GLY A 155 3.13 -4.16 18.19
N GLY A 156 2.15 -3.62 17.48
CA GLY A 156 1.38 -4.34 16.46
C GLY A 156 2.24 -4.91 15.34
N SER A 157 1.97 -6.14 14.94
CA SER A 157 2.61 -6.79 13.79
C SER A 157 2.00 -6.28 12.48
N VAL A 158 2.13 -4.97 12.24
CA VAL A 158 1.58 -4.27 11.06
C VAL A 158 2.55 -3.18 10.62
N GLY A 159 2.48 -2.80 9.35
CA GLY A 159 3.31 -1.75 8.77
C GLY A 159 2.58 -0.41 8.66
N PRO A 160 3.31 0.70 8.53
CA PRO A 160 2.78 2.07 8.45
C PRO A 160 2.15 2.41 7.09
N GLU A 161 2.42 1.62 6.05
CA GLU A 161 2.15 1.97 4.65
C GLU A 161 0.68 2.26 4.34
N ALA A 162 -0.26 1.52 4.94
CA ALA A 162 -1.69 1.72 4.68
C ALA A 162 -2.18 3.07 5.24
N GLY A 163 -1.78 3.39 6.46
CA GLY A 163 -2.16 4.63 7.11
C GLY A 163 -1.59 5.86 6.42
N LEU A 164 -0.29 5.84 6.16
CA LEU A 164 0.41 6.95 5.51
C LEU A 164 -0.13 7.22 4.11
N THR A 165 -0.37 6.17 3.32
CA THR A 165 -0.92 6.31 1.96
C THR A 165 -2.32 6.94 2.00
N GLY A 166 -3.20 6.51 2.89
CA GLY A 166 -4.54 7.06 3.04
C GLY A 166 -4.54 8.52 3.45
N VAL A 167 -3.70 8.90 4.42
CA VAL A 167 -3.55 10.30 4.86
C VAL A 167 -3.11 11.20 3.72
N ILE A 168 -2.08 10.80 2.97
CA ILE A 168 -1.54 11.64 1.90
C ILE A 168 -2.47 11.70 0.70
N ALA A 169 -3.10 10.58 0.32
CA ALA A 169 -4.13 10.61 -0.72
C ALA A 169 -5.25 11.61 -0.36
N GLY A 170 -5.66 11.63 0.91
CA GLY A 170 -6.61 12.61 1.43
C GLY A 170 -6.08 14.04 1.38
N LEU A 171 -4.83 14.29 1.78
CA LEU A 171 -4.20 15.62 1.70
C LEU A 171 -4.08 16.11 0.26
N CYS A 172 -3.64 15.26 -0.66
CA CYS A 172 -3.59 15.61 -2.09
C CYS A 172 -4.97 15.97 -2.63
N THR A 173 -6.01 15.24 -2.22
CA THR A 173 -7.40 15.57 -2.60
C THR A 173 -7.83 16.91 -2.02
N TRP A 174 -7.51 17.18 -0.75
CA TRP A 174 -7.84 18.47 -0.11
C TRP A 174 -7.15 19.66 -0.80
N VAL A 175 -5.86 19.53 -1.14
CA VAL A 175 -5.11 20.56 -1.87
C VAL A 175 -5.72 20.79 -3.25
N GLY A 176 -6.04 19.73 -3.98
CA GLY A 176 -6.64 19.84 -5.30
C GLY A 176 -8.03 20.49 -5.29
N ASP A 177 -8.85 20.24 -4.28
CA ASP A 177 -10.15 20.91 -4.13
C ASP A 177 -10.02 22.43 -3.87
N ARG A 178 -8.90 22.86 -3.29
CA ARG A 178 -8.59 24.29 -3.10
C ARG A 178 -8.02 24.93 -4.36
N LEU A 179 -7.32 24.18 -5.21
CA LEU A 179 -6.67 24.63 -6.43
C LEU A 179 -7.56 24.37 -7.65
N LYS A 180 -8.75 24.99 -7.69
CA LYS A 180 -9.78 24.81 -8.73
C LYS A 180 -9.32 25.06 -10.16
N PHE A 181 -8.18 25.71 -10.37
CA PHE A 181 -7.62 26.02 -11.70
C PHE A 181 -6.91 24.83 -12.37
N LEU A 182 -6.65 23.74 -11.65
CA LEU A 182 -5.92 22.58 -12.17
C LEU A 182 -6.78 21.58 -12.98
N GLY A 183 -8.08 21.69 -12.98
CA GLY A 183 -8.99 20.97 -13.84
C GLY A 183 -8.73 19.46 -13.94
N LYS A 184 -8.43 19.00 -15.17
CA LYS A 184 -8.20 17.56 -15.49
C LYS A 184 -6.89 17.00 -14.92
N GLU A 185 -5.92 17.85 -14.59
CA GLU A 185 -4.59 17.47 -14.07
C GLU A 185 -4.65 17.06 -12.59
N PHE A 186 -5.75 17.32 -11.92
CA PHE A 186 -5.98 17.02 -10.51
C PHE A 186 -5.83 15.53 -10.16
N ARG A 187 -6.33 14.64 -11.01
CA ARG A 187 -6.22 13.19 -10.81
C ARG A 187 -4.75 12.72 -10.72
N GLU A 188 -3.91 13.29 -11.58
CA GLU A 188 -2.48 12.98 -11.59
C GLU A 188 -1.76 13.47 -10.35
N LEU A 189 -2.22 14.57 -9.77
CA LEU A 189 -1.66 15.11 -8.54
C LEU A 189 -1.87 14.19 -7.34
N SER A 190 -3.06 13.59 -7.20
CA SER A 190 -3.36 12.63 -6.15
C SER A 190 -2.54 11.34 -6.31
N GLN A 191 -2.38 10.85 -7.55
CA GLN A 191 -1.54 9.68 -7.84
C GLN A 191 -0.05 9.98 -7.61
N ALA A 192 0.41 11.19 -7.94
CA ALA A 192 1.78 11.63 -7.68
C ALA A 192 2.08 11.69 -6.17
N GLY A 193 1.15 12.21 -5.38
CA GLY A 193 1.26 12.19 -3.92
C GLY A 193 1.36 10.76 -3.37
N THR A 194 0.53 9.85 -3.88
CA THR A 194 0.59 8.43 -3.50
C THR A 194 1.94 7.80 -3.88
N ALA A 195 2.45 8.07 -5.08
CA ALA A 195 3.78 7.63 -5.51
C ALA A 195 4.88 8.15 -4.60
N ALA A 196 4.82 9.44 -4.25
CA ALA A 196 5.78 10.08 -3.35
C ALA A 196 5.80 9.41 -1.97
N VAL A 197 4.63 9.15 -1.39
CA VAL A 197 4.51 8.49 -0.08
C VAL A 197 5.01 7.07 -0.10
N LEU A 198 4.57 6.27 -1.06
CA LEU A 198 5.05 4.88 -1.17
C LEU A 198 6.57 4.84 -1.35
N SER A 199 7.12 5.75 -2.17
CA SER A 199 8.57 5.88 -2.31
C SER A 199 9.25 6.24 -0.99
N ALA A 200 8.69 7.19 -0.24
CA ALA A 200 9.24 7.66 1.02
C ALA A 200 9.14 6.61 2.14
N VAL A 201 7.97 5.99 2.31
CA VAL A 201 7.72 4.96 3.34
C VAL A 201 8.60 3.74 3.13
N PHE A 202 8.70 3.29 1.89
CA PHE A 202 9.52 2.13 1.57
C PHE A 202 10.99 2.48 1.26
N ASN A 203 11.36 3.76 1.25
CA ASN A 203 12.65 4.22 0.71
C ASN A 203 12.97 3.62 -0.68
N ALA A 204 11.94 3.30 -1.47
CA ALA A 204 11.99 2.59 -2.75
C ALA A 204 11.37 3.43 -3.87
N PRO A 205 12.15 4.32 -4.52
CA PRO A 205 11.62 5.22 -5.54
C PRO A 205 11.00 4.47 -6.74
N LEU A 206 11.58 3.35 -7.13
CA LEU A 206 11.07 2.54 -8.23
C LEU A 206 9.73 1.87 -7.90
N PHE A 207 9.55 1.38 -6.70
CA PHE A 207 8.27 0.81 -6.25
C PHE A 207 7.17 1.87 -6.21
N GLY A 208 7.46 3.02 -5.62
CA GLY A 208 6.50 4.12 -5.54
C GLY A 208 6.10 4.68 -6.91
N LEU A 209 7.01 4.68 -7.89
CA LEU A 209 6.70 5.03 -9.29
C LEU A 209 5.88 3.93 -9.98
N ALA A 210 6.22 2.66 -9.76
CA ALA A 210 5.59 1.54 -10.42
C ALA A 210 4.19 1.25 -9.88
N ALA A 211 3.94 1.39 -8.58
CA ALA A 211 2.69 1.05 -7.93
C ALA A 211 1.45 1.76 -8.54
N PRO A 212 1.43 3.09 -8.76
CA PRO A 212 0.33 3.77 -9.44
C PRO A 212 0.23 3.46 -10.93
N LEU A 213 1.36 3.08 -11.59
CA LEU A 213 1.40 2.79 -13.03
C LEU A 213 0.99 1.36 -13.36
N LEU A 214 1.45 0.39 -12.56
CA LEU A 214 1.28 -1.05 -12.81
C LEU A 214 0.27 -1.70 -11.85
N GLY A 215 -0.02 -1.08 -10.70
CA GLY A 215 -0.83 -1.64 -9.63
C GLY A 215 -2.21 -2.10 -10.09
N SER A 216 -2.55 -3.32 -9.73
CA SER A 216 -3.78 -4.09 -9.94
C SER A 216 -4.42 -3.98 -11.32
N CYS A 217 -4.15 -4.99 -12.15
CA CYS A 217 -4.90 -5.31 -13.38
C CYS A 217 -6.26 -5.98 -13.10
N ASP A 218 -6.89 -5.75 -11.96
CA ASP A 218 -8.27 -6.18 -11.76
C ASP A 218 -9.17 -5.15 -12.44
N GLU A 219 -9.93 -5.63 -13.40
CA GLU A 219 -10.79 -4.95 -14.34
C GLU A 219 -11.49 -3.69 -13.79
N VAL A 220 -10.90 -2.53 -14.05
CA VAL A 220 -11.63 -1.27 -13.93
C VAL A 220 -12.55 -1.17 -15.13
N LYS A 221 -13.83 -1.39 -14.91
CA LYS A 221 -14.89 -1.14 -15.90
C LYS A 221 -14.71 0.25 -16.50
N ALA A 222 -14.67 0.27 -17.82
CA ALA A 222 -14.44 1.43 -18.64
C ALA A 222 -15.46 2.55 -18.36
N GLY A 223 -15.07 3.52 -17.55
CA GLY A 223 -15.74 4.80 -17.39
C GLY A 223 -14.75 5.92 -17.68
N THR A 224 -14.99 6.65 -18.77
CA THR A 224 -14.32 7.88 -19.23
C THR A 224 -12.80 7.96 -18.98
N LYS A 225 -12.02 7.34 -19.84
CA LYS A 225 -10.57 7.46 -19.90
C LYS A 225 -10.19 8.87 -20.41
N ILE A 226 -9.75 9.73 -19.52
CA ILE A 226 -8.94 10.88 -19.90
C ILE A 226 -7.49 10.38 -19.87
N GLU A 227 -6.95 10.03 -21.03
CA GLU A 227 -5.58 9.52 -21.16
C GLU A 227 -4.59 10.68 -21.12
N VAL A 228 -3.93 10.89 -19.97
CA VAL A 228 -2.71 11.69 -19.91
C VAL A 228 -1.56 10.85 -20.48
N PRO A 229 -0.70 11.38 -21.35
CA PRO A 229 0.44 10.66 -21.91
C PRO A 229 1.31 10.02 -20.83
N LYS A 230 1.70 8.76 -20.98
CA LYS A 230 2.52 8.02 -20.00
C LYS A 230 3.81 8.77 -19.62
N ALA A 231 4.45 9.43 -20.58
CA ALA A 231 5.63 10.24 -20.34
C ALA A 231 5.39 11.42 -19.37
N THR A 232 4.24 12.09 -19.46
CA THR A 232 3.87 13.17 -18.53
C THR A 232 3.65 12.63 -17.12
N LYS A 233 3.02 11.46 -16.99
CA LYS A 233 2.82 10.81 -15.67
C LYS A 233 4.15 10.50 -15.00
N ILE A 234 5.08 9.88 -15.74
CA ILE A 234 6.41 9.54 -15.23
C ILE A 234 7.13 10.78 -14.73
N ILE A 235 7.12 11.88 -15.50
CA ILE A 235 7.77 13.14 -15.11
C ILE A 235 7.14 13.68 -13.82
N VAL A 236 5.81 13.76 -13.75
CA VAL A 236 5.09 14.27 -12.58
C VAL A 236 5.39 13.43 -11.33
N TYR A 237 5.36 12.12 -11.44
CA TYR A 237 5.65 11.23 -10.32
C TYR A 237 7.11 11.33 -9.87
N THR A 238 8.04 11.48 -10.81
CA THR A 238 9.45 11.69 -10.50
C THR A 238 9.68 12.97 -9.70
N PHE A 239 9.03 14.07 -10.08
CA PHE A 239 9.10 15.33 -9.31
C PHE A 239 8.50 15.19 -7.91
N ALA A 240 7.38 14.49 -7.76
CA ALA A 240 6.80 14.22 -6.46
C ALA A 240 7.72 13.38 -5.56
N VAL A 241 8.30 12.32 -6.11
CA VAL A 241 9.24 11.46 -5.40
C VAL A 241 10.51 12.23 -5.02
N ALA A 242 11.07 13.00 -5.95
CA ALA A 242 12.25 13.84 -5.68
C ALA A 242 11.99 14.88 -4.58
N GLY A 243 10.79 15.47 -4.56
CA GLY A 243 10.37 16.40 -3.50
C GLY A 243 10.29 15.70 -2.14
N ALA A 244 9.70 14.52 -2.08
CA ALA A 244 9.57 13.75 -0.85
C ALA A 244 10.95 13.37 -0.27
N PHE A 245 11.82 12.79 -1.09
CA PHE A 245 13.19 12.44 -0.66
C PHE A 245 14.01 13.64 -0.28
N GLY A 246 13.93 14.73 -1.06
CA GLY A 246 14.66 15.97 -0.77
C GLY A 246 14.34 16.52 0.61
N VAL A 247 13.05 16.55 0.98
CA VAL A 247 12.62 17.03 2.30
C VAL A 247 12.96 16.02 3.39
N MET A 248 12.84 14.72 3.17
CA MET A 248 13.22 13.69 4.15
C MET A 248 14.72 13.78 4.48
N ILE A 249 15.60 13.91 3.48
CA ILE A 249 17.03 14.07 3.67
C ILE A 249 17.31 15.37 4.43
N LEU A 250 16.67 16.47 4.07
CA LEU A 250 16.84 17.76 4.74
C LEU A 250 16.43 17.68 6.22
N LEU A 251 15.27 17.11 6.54
CA LEU A 251 14.82 16.98 7.91
C LEU A 251 15.68 16.00 8.71
N GLY A 252 16.11 14.88 8.10
CA GLY A 252 17.05 13.94 8.70
C GLY A 252 18.38 14.60 9.04
N SER A 253 18.93 15.44 8.15
CA SER A 253 20.19 16.14 8.41
C SER A 253 20.10 17.18 9.53
N VAL A 254 18.93 17.78 9.78
CA VAL A 254 18.73 18.82 10.80
C VAL A 254 18.37 18.24 12.16
N PHE A 255 17.52 17.22 12.20
CA PHE A 255 16.92 16.69 13.44
C PHE A 255 17.48 15.31 13.83
N GLY A 256 18.39 14.77 13.08
CA GLY A 256 18.94 13.43 13.22
C GLY A 256 18.23 12.43 12.29
N ASP A 257 18.99 11.43 11.89
CA ASP A 257 18.51 10.40 10.98
C ASP A 257 17.39 9.60 11.65
N GLY A 258 16.22 9.60 11.03
CA GLY A 258 15.33 8.48 11.22
C GLY A 258 16.08 7.24 10.71
N GLU A 259 16.18 6.21 11.55
CA GLU A 259 16.80 4.95 11.19
C GLU A 259 16.27 4.52 9.82
N GLY A 260 17.19 4.49 8.83
CA GLY A 260 16.89 4.05 7.47
C GLY A 260 16.60 2.56 7.48
N LEU A 261 15.92 2.08 6.44
CA LEU A 261 15.75 0.63 6.28
C LEU A 261 17.11 -0.04 6.05
N PRO A 262 17.38 -1.17 6.72
CA PRO A 262 18.63 -1.90 6.52
C PRO A 262 18.76 -2.36 5.06
N HIS A 263 19.94 -2.25 4.49
CA HIS A 263 20.21 -2.67 3.13
C HIS A 263 21.26 -3.78 3.11
N PHE A 264 20.93 -4.90 2.47
CA PHE A 264 21.84 -6.01 2.26
C PHE A 264 22.66 -5.75 0.99
N SER A 265 23.94 -5.45 1.12
CA SER A 265 24.78 -4.97 0.00
C SER A 265 25.36 -6.09 -0.86
N GLU A 266 25.68 -7.22 -0.26
CA GLU A 266 26.38 -8.32 -0.92
C GLU A 266 25.57 -9.61 -0.92
N VAL A 267 25.66 -10.38 -2.01
CA VAL A 267 25.06 -11.70 -2.16
C VAL A 267 25.99 -12.58 -2.97
N SER A 268 26.27 -13.78 -2.46
CA SER A 268 26.95 -14.84 -3.21
C SER A 268 25.90 -15.78 -3.82
N ILE A 269 26.03 -16.07 -5.11
CA ILE A 269 25.11 -16.95 -5.85
C ILE A 269 25.93 -17.95 -6.64
N ASP A 270 26.45 -18.95 -5.93
CA ASP A 270 27.23 -20.03 -6.50
C ASP A 270 26.32 -21.16 -7.02
N TRP A 271 26.88 -22.28 -7.42
CA TRP A 271 26.11 -23.41 -7.89
C TRP A 271 25.21 -24.02 -6.79
N PHE A 272 25.67 -23.97 -5.56
CA PHE A 272 24.96 -24.51 -4.39
C PHE A 272 23.70 -23.67 -4.09
N GLU A 273 23.83 -22.36 -4.04
CA GLU A 273 22.72 -21.42 -3.85
C GLU A 273 21.69 -21.55 -4.97
N ARG A 274 22.14 -21.74 -6.23
CA ARG A 274 21.23 -21.97 -7.36
C ARG A 274 20.41 -23.24 -7.20
N ALA A 275 20.98 -24.32 -6.68
CA ALA A 275 20.25 -25.56 -6.41
C ALA A 275 19.19 -25.39 -5.30
N LEU A 276 19.44 -24.47 -4.36
CA LEU A 276 18.51 -24.17 -3.26
C LEU A 276 17.35 -23.22 -3.65
N ILE A 277 17.37 -22.59 -4.82
CA ILE A 277 16.31 -21.63 -5.21
C ILE A 277 14.93 -22.28 -5.15
N ILE A 278 14.76 -23.46 -5.76
CA ILE A 278 13.46 -24.13 -5.83
C ILE A 278 12.97 -24.58 -4.44
N PRO A 279 13.74 -25.34 -3.63
CA PRO A 279 13.28 -25.80 -2.34
C PRO A 279 12.99 -24.63 -1.37
N LEU A 280 13.82 -23.60 -1.33
CA LEU A 280 13.59 -22.45 -0.48
C LEU A 280 12.40 -21.59 -0.95
N ALA A 281 12.23 -21.44 -2.27
CA ALA A 281 11.05 -20.75 -2.82
C ALA A 281 9.76 -21.50 -2.55
N LEU A 282 9.78 -22.84 -2.59
CA LEU A 282 8.64 -23.67 -2.19
C LEU A 282 8.33 -23.50 -0.70
N ALA A 283 9.35 -23.53 0.17
CA ALA A 283 9.19 -23.31 1.60
C ALA A 283 8.59 -21.92 1.90
N GLY A 284 9.15 -20.85 1.34
CA GLY A 284 8.62 -19.49 1.45
C GLY A 284 7.19 -19.36 0.90
N GLY A 285 6.92 -20.00 -0.25
CA GLY A 285 5.59 -20.02 -0.87
C GLY A 285 4.55 -20.76 -0.01
N VAL A 286 4.92 -21.86 0.63
CA VAL A 286 4.05 -22.60 1.58
C VAL A 286 3.70 -21.72 2.77
N VAL A 287 4.68 -21.00 3.34
CA VAL A 287 4.41 -20.05 4.44
C VAL A 287 3.51 -18.91 3.95
N GLY A 288 3.64 -18.47 2.70
CA GLY A 288 2.70 -17.53 2.08
C GLY A 288 1.27 -18.09 1.92
N LEU A 289 1.12 -19.39 1.66
CA LEU A 289 -0.20 -20.05 1.70
C LEU A 289 -0.77 -20.09 3.12
N LEU A 290 0.06 -20.32 4.14
CA LEU A 290 -0.36 -20.24 5.54
C LEU A 290 -0.87 -18.84 5.90
N TYR A 291 -0.27 -17.77 5.36
CA TYR A 291 -0.79 -16.41 5.53
C TYR A 291 -2.26 -16.31 5.10
N HIS A 292 -2.60 -16.81 3.92
CA HIS A 292 -3.99 -16.81 3.44
C HIS A 292 -4.93 -17.69 4.28
N ALA A 293 -4.43 -18.79 4.83
CA ALA A 293 -5.19 -19.64 5.74
C ALA A 293 -5.44 -18.89 7.07
N PHE A 294 -4.43 -18.29 7.64
CA PHE A 294 -4.53 -17.51 8.88
C PHE A 294 -5.41 -16.26 8.71
N ASP A 295 -5.35 -15.58 7.55
CA ASP A 295 -6.22 -14.46 7.22
C ASP A 295 -7.70 -14.87 7.25
N LYS A 296 -8.04 -16.03 6.66
CA LYS A 296 -9.41 -16.58 6.73
C LYS A 296 -9.81 -16.97 8.15
N CYS A 297 -8.91 -17.58 8.92
CA CYS A 297 -9.17 -17.92 10.31
C CYS A 297 -9.40 -16.66 11.16
N ALA A 298 -8.59 -15.62 10.96
CA ALA A 298 -8.74 -14.34 11.63
C ALA A 298 -10.06 -13.64 11.26
N ASP A 299 -10.47 -13.70 9.99
CA ASP A 299 -11.75 -13.19 9.52
C ASP A 299 -12.95 -13.94 10.13
N MET A 300 -12.89 -15.27 10.19
CA MET A 300 -13.90 -16.08 10.88
C MET A 300 -13.95 -15.78 12.39
N LEU A 301 -12.81 -15.54 13.03
CA LEU A 301 -12.74 -15.16 14.44
C LEU A 301 -13.36 -13.77 14.65
N ALA A 302 -13.01 -12.81 13.80
CA ALA A 302 -13.56 -11.47 13.83
C ALA A 302 -15.09 -11.45 13.63
N SER A 303 -15.61 -12.30 12.74
CA SER A 303 -17.05 -12.45 12.52
C SER A 303 -17.78 -13.08 13.70
N LYS A 304 -17.16 -14.05 14.40
CA LYS A 304 -17.73 -14.67 15.61
C LYS A 304 -17.82 -13.70 16.79
N ILE A 305 -16.84 -12.81 16.96
CA ILE A 305 -16.86 -11.80 18.02
C ILE A 305 -17.91 -10.73 17.72
N GLY A 306 -18.30 -10.56 16.46
CA GLY A 306 -19.31 -9.61 16.03
C GLY A 306 -18.84 -8.16 16.10
N ASP A 307 -19.74 -7.23 16.46
CA ASP A 307 -19.48 -5.78 16.45
C ASP A 307 -18.98 -5.28 17.82
N HIS A 308 -17.92 -5.90 18.31
CA HIS A 308 -17.25 -5.54 19.56
C HIS A 308 -15.78 -5.15 19.33
N PRO A 309 -15.48 -3.91 18.85
CA PRO A 309 -14.12 -3.53 18.47
C PRO A 309 -13.12 -3.62 19.63
N VAL A 310 -13.54 -3.26 20.84
CA VAL A 310 -12.68 -3.34 22.02
C VAL A 310 -12.30 -4.80 22.34
N ALA A 311 -13.26 -5.73 22.30
CA ALA A 311 -12.97 -7.14 22.56
C ALA A 311 -12.02 -7.74 21.49
N LYS A 312 -12.22 -7.39 20.22
CA LYS A 312 -11.33 -7.78 19.12
C LYS A 312 -9.91 -7.28 19.35
N ALA A 313 -9.75 -5.99 19.60
CA ALA A 313 -8.44 -5.39 19.76
C ALA A 313 -7.71 -5.86 21.03
N VAL A 314 -8.42 -6.08 22.15
CA VAL A 314 -7.86 -6.63 23.38
C VAL A 314 -7.42 -8.07 23.20
N LEU A 315 -8.18 -8.89 22.46
CA LEU A 315 -7.80 -10.27 22.14
C LEU A 315 -6.47 -10.32 21.38
N VAL A 316 -6.28 -9.42 20.39
CA VAL A 316 -4.99 -9.29 19.71
C VAL A 316 -3.88 -8.89 20.68
N GLY A 317 -4.14 -7.89 21.52
CA GLY A 317 -3.18 -7.42 22.52
C GLY A 317 -2.75 -8.55 23.47
N LEU A 318 -3.68 -9.41 23.88
CA LEU A 318 -3.40 -10.58 24.72
C LEU A 318 -2.50 -11.59 23.98
N ILE A 319 -2.87 -11.97 22.75
CA ILE A 319 -2.11 -12.95 21.95
C ILE A 319 -0.73 -12.41 21.60
N LEU A 320 -0.67 -11.19 21.07
CA LEU A 320 0.58 -10.56 20.63
C LEU A 320 1.52 -10.30 21.80
N GLY A 321 1.02 -9.76 22.92
CA GLY A 321 1.82 -9.51 24.12
C GLY A 321 2.34 -10.78 24.76
N SER A 322 1.54 -11.87 24.79
CA SER A 322 1.98 -13.18 25.29
C SER A 322 3.06 -13.79 24.40
N LEU A 323 2.89 -13.71 23.07
CA LEU A 323 3.92 -14.15 22.12
C LEU A 323 5.17 -13.27 22.22
N GLY A 324 5.03 -11.96 22.40
CA GLY A 324 6.13 -11.01 22.50
C GLY A 324 7.08 -11.25 23.67
N ILE A 325 6.62 -11.89 24.75
CA ILE A 325 7.47 -12.30 25.87
C ILE A 325 8.48 -13.37 25.45
N VAL A 326 8.06 -14.34 24.62
CA VAL A 326 8.89 -15.47 24.20
C VAL A 326 9.57 -15.21 22.84
N PHE A 327 8.85 -14.55 21.95
CA PHE A 327 9.26 -14.23 20.58
C PHE A 327 9.15 -12.72 20.30
N PRO A 328 10.07 -11.89 20.84
CA PRO A 328 9.99 -10.42 20.71
C PRO A 328 9.99 -9.95 19.22
N PHE A 329 10.62 -10.69 18.31
CA PHE A 329 10.63 -10.40 16.88
C PHE A 329 9.28 -10.60 16.18
N VAL A 330 8.27 -11.19 16.83
CA VAL A 330 6.91 -11.31 16.28
C VAL A 330 6.16 -9.98 16.34
N MET A 331 6.54 -9.09 17.25
CA MET A 331 5.96 -7.76 17.41
C MET A 331 6.48 -6.79 16.36
N PHE A 332 5.86 -5.61 16.25
CA PHE A 332 6.20 -4.51 15.35
C PHE A 332 6.18 -4.85 13.85
N ALA A 333 6.54 -3.89 13.01
CA ALA A 333 6.63 -4.06 11.57
C ALA A 333 7.84 -4.91 11.12
N GLY A 334 8.97 -4.82 11.82
CA GLY A 334 10.18 -5.57 11.53
C GLY A 334 11.32 -4.75 10.94
N GLU A 335 11.13 -3.45 10.72
CA GLU A 335 12.13 -2.55 10.11
C GLU A 335 13.42 -2.48 10.95
N THR A 336 13.32 -1.96 12.16
CA THR A 336 14.46 -1.85 13.12
C THR A 336 14.93 -3.22 13.62
N GLN A 337 14.00 -4.18 13.71
CA GLN A 337 14.33 -5.54 14.14
C GLN A 337 15.19 -6.29 13.12
N THR A 338 15.14 -5.91 11.83
CA THR A 338 16.01 -6.51 10.80
C THR A 338 17.48 -6.20 11.10
N GLU A 339 17.83 -4.98 11.52
CA GLU A 339 19.22 -4.62 11.91
C GLU A 339 19.70 -5.45 13.09
N THR A 340 18.87 -5.57 14.12
CA THR A 340 19.19 -6.41 15.28
C THR A 340 19.40 -7.86 14.85
N LEU A 341 18.56 -8.37 13.95
CA LEU A 341 18.63 -9.74 13.47
C LEU A 341 19.86 -9.99 12.62
N MET A 342 20.31 -9.02 11.81
CA MET A 342 21.56 -9.10 11.02
C MET A 342 22.80 -9.42 11.90
N SER A 343 22.85 -8.89 13.10
CA SER A 343 23.96 -9.10 14.03
C SER A 343 23.78 -10.31 14.97
N THR A 344 22.53 -10.76 15.21
CA THR A 344 22.24 -11.75 16.25
C THR A 344 21.69 -13.09 15.74
N TYR A 345 21.39 -13.25 14.45
CA TYR A 345 20.73 -14.46 13.92
C TYR A 345 21.46 -15.75 14.21
N THR A 346 22.81 -15.74 14.24
CA THR A 346 23.65 -16.90 14.53
C THR A 346 23.48 -17.42 15.96
N MET A 347 23.08 -16.55 16.90
CA MET A 347 22.87 -16.88 18.31
C MET A 347 21.49 -17.46 18.59
N LEU A 348 20.51 -17.18 17.70
CA LEU A 348 19.11 -17.54 17.95
C LEU A 348 18.73 -18.96 17.56
N GLY A 349 19.49 -19.59 16.69
CA GLY A 349 19.22 -20.94 16.19
C GLY A 349 18.14 -20.98 15.09
N ALA A 350 18.30 -21.95 14.18
CA ALA A 350 17.47 -22.06 12.98
C ALA A 350 15.96 -22.27 13.27
N GLY A 351 15.67 -23.17 14.23
CA GLY A 351 14.27 -23.48 14.60
C GLY A 351 13.53 -22.27 15.17
N TYR A 352 14.19 -21.48 16.02
CA TYR A 352 13.62 -20.27 16.57
C TYR A 352 13.28 -19.23 15.47
N LEU A 353 14.19 -19.06 14.52
CA LEU A 353 14.01 -18.11 13.41
C LEU A 353 12.88 -18.52 12.48
N ILE A 354 12.83 -19.81 12.09
CA ILE A 354 11.74 -20.34 11.23
C ILE A 354 10.40 -20.19 11.95
N LEU A 355 10.34 -20.55 13.24
CA LEU A 355 9.11 -20.44 14.03
C LEU A 355 8.68 -18.96 14.17
N THR A 356 9.63 -18.04 14.40
CA THR A 356 9.37 -16.59 14.43
C THR A 356 8.75 -16.12 13.11
N GLY A 357 9.29 -16.53 11.97
CA GLY A 357 8.74 -16.21 10.66
C GLY A 357 7.29 -16.69 10.48
N VAL A 358 7.01 -17.93 10.87
CA VAL A 358 5.66 -18.51 10.81
C VAL A 358 4.70 -17.79 11.77
N LEU A 359 5.13 -17.51 13.01
CA LEU A 359 4.33 -16.77 13.99
C LEU A 359 4.04 -15.34 13.51
N LYS A 360 4.99 -14.69 12.84
CA LYS A 360 4.79 -13.37 12.23
C LYS A 360 3.70 -13.40 11.16
N VAL A 361 3.73 -14.42 10.31
CA VAL A 361 2.70 -14.67 9.28
C VAL A 361 1.33 -14.95 9.89
N PHE A 362 1.26 -15.52 11.10
CA PHE A 362 0.01 -15.68 11.86
C PHE A 362 -0.47 -14.38 12.49
N THR A 363 0.42 -13.64 13.17
CA THR A 363 0.02 -12.44 13.93
C THR A 363 -0.36 -11.26 13.05
N THR A 364 0.23 -11.11 11.87
CA THR A 364 -0.07 -10.01 10.95
C THR A 364 -1.54 -9.99 10.52
N PRO A 365 -2.12 -11.05 9.91
CA PRO A 365 -3.53 -11.04 9.56
C PRO A 365 -4.46 -11.01 10.79
N LEU A 366 -4.04 -11.56 11.92
CA LEU A 366 -4.77 -11.46 13.16
C LEU A 366 -4.92 -9.99 13.60
N CYS A 367 -3.83 -9.22 13.58
CA CYS A 367 -3.84 -7.78 13.84
C CYS A 367 -4.81 -7.07 12.89
N LEU A 368 -4.63 -7.27 11.58
CA LEU A 368 -5.39 -6.57 10.56
C LEU A 368 -6.90 -6.80 10.64
N ARG A 369 -7.32 -8.05 10.90
CA ARG A 369 -8.74 -8.43 10.93
C ARG A 369 -9.44 -8.08 12.23
N LEU A 370 -8.70 -7.95 13.34
CA LEU A 370 -9.27 -7.67 14.66
C LEU A 370 -9.03 -6.23 15.15
N GLY A 371 -8.80 -5.29 14.25
CA GLY A 371 -8.82 -3.86 14.55
C GLY A 371 -7.45 -3.19 14.72
N TRP A 372 -6.34 -3.94 14.78
CA TRP A 372 -4.99 -3.37 14.75
C TRP A 372 -4.60 -3.09 13.29
N ARG A 373 -5.08 -1.97 12.78
CA ARG A 373 -5.02 -1.64 11.36
C ARG A 373 -3.66 -1.13 10.94
N GLY A 374 -3.23 -1.53 9.76
CA GLY A 374 -1.95 -1.13 9.17
C GLY A 374 -1.71 -1.84 7.85
N GLY A 375 -0.46 -1.89 7.41
CA GLY A 375 -0.04 -2.63 6.24
C GLY A 375 0.50 -4.04 6.59
N HIS A 376 0.61 -4.86 5.58
CA HIS A 376 1.15 -6.22 5.73
C HIS A 376 2.53 -6.41 5.08
N PHE A 377 3.04 -5.42 4.35
CA PHE A 377 4.27 -5.60 3.56
C PHE A 377 5.49 -5.78 4.45
N PHE A 378 5.77 -4.83 5.34
CA PHE A 378 6.92 -4.93 6.22
C PHE A 378 6.93 -6.18 7.11
N PRO A 379 5.83 -6.52 7.82
CA PRO A 379 5.82 -7.74 8.62
C PRO A 379 6.05 -9.00 7.81
N THR A 380 5.51 -9.08 6.59
CA THR A 380 5.70 -10.27 5.73
C THR A 380 7.10 -10.34 5.11
N ILE A 381 7.71 -9.21 4.77
CA ILE A 381 9.13 -9.17 4.37
C ILE A 381 10.01 -9.66 5.52
N PHE A 382 9.79 -9.15 6.73
CA PHE A 382 10.53 -9.57 7.91
C PHE A 382 10.35 -11.06 8.24
N ALA A 383 9.13 -11.59 8.06
CA ALA A 383 8.89 -13.04 8.18
C ALA A 383 9.74 -13.82 7.18
N GLY A 384 9.86 -13.35 5.94
CA GLY A 384 10.73 -13.93 4.92
C GLY A 384 12.22 -13.86 5.29
N ILE A 385 12.64 -12.76 5.92
CA ILE A 385 13.99 -12.60 6.46
C ILE A 385 14.26 -13.63 7.56
N CYS A 386 13.35 -13.79 8.52
CA CYS A 386 13.48 -14.81 9.58
C CYS A 386 13.59 -16.22 8.99
N LEU A 387 12.74 -16.57 8.02
CA LEU A 387 12.81 -17.87 7.33
C LEU A 387 14.15 -18.06 6.63
N GLY A 388 14.61 -17.02 5.89
CA GLY A 388 15.86 -17.06 5.15
C GLY A 388 17.07 -17.29 6.06
N TYR A 389 17.18 -16.58 7.19
CA TYR A 389 18.23 -16.81 8.17
C TYR A 389 18.14 -18.21 8.79
N GLY A 390 16.92 -18.67 9.11
CA GLY A 390 16.72 -20.03 9.62
C GLY A 390 17.20 -21.09 8.63
N PHE A 391 16.88 -20.95 7.35
CA PHE A 391 17.35 -21.88 6.32
C PHE A 391 18.85 -21.72 6.02
N ALA A 392 19.40 -20.53 6.07
CA ALA A 392 20.85 -20.32 5.93
C ALA A 392 21.63 -21.08 7.01
N LEU A 393 21.18 -21.05 8.28
CA LEU A 393 21.79 -21.82 9.37
C LEU A 393 21.64 -23.33 9.19
N LEU A 394 20.57 -23.82 8.56
CA LEU A 394 20.36 -25.25 8.30
C LEU A 394 21.20 -25.76 7.13
N THR A 395 21.36 -24.97 6.09
CA THR A 395 21.99 -25.39 4.83
C THR A 395 23.45 -25.01 4.72
N GLY A 396 23.89 -23.99 5.48
CA GLY A 396 25.22 -23.39 5.36
C GLY A 396 25.40 -22.53 4.10
N ALA A 397 24.29 -22.19 3.40
CA ALA A 397 24.29 -21.34 2.22
C ALA A 397 24.45 -19.87 2.60
N ASP A 398 24.73 -19.02 1.59
CA ASP A 398 24.81 -17.57 1.76
C ASP A 398 23.51 -17.03 2.39
N PRO A 399 23.60 -16.37 3.55
CA PRO A 399 22.41 -15.87 4.25
C PRO A 399 21.59 -14.92 3.39
N VAL A 400 22.24 -13.96 2.70
CA VAL A 400 21.52 -12.94 1.91
C VAL A 400 20.80 -13.58 0.73
N CYS A 401 21.38 -14.61 0.11
CA CYS A 401 20.70 -15.39 -0.93
C CYS A 401 19.44 -16.07 -0.40
N CYS A 402 19.53 -16.71 0.77
CA CYS A 402 18.38 -17.35 1.41
C CYS A 402 17.28 -16.32 1.78
N LEU A 403 17.66 -15.13 2.29
CA LEU A 403 16.74 -14.05 2.58
C LEU A 403 16.00 -13.59 1.33
N CYS A 404 16.72 -13.37 0.24
CA CYS A 404 16.17 -12.95 -1.05
C CYS A 404 15.12 -13.95 -1.57
N ILE A 405 15.46 -15.25 -1.52
CA ILE A 405 14.56 -16.30 -2.02
C ILE A 405 13.30 -16.42 -1.15
N CYS A 406 13.48 -16.53 0.17
CA CYS A 406 12.35 -16.74 1.08
C CYS A 406 11.40 -15.53 1.11
N SER A 407 11.95 -14.31 1.18
CA SER A 407 11.13 -13.09 1.19
C SER A 407 10.41 -12.90 -0.14
N ALA A 408 11.07 -13.15 -1.28
CA ALA A 408 10.44 -13.02 -2.60
C ALA A 408 9.35 -14.06 -2.83
N ALA A 409 9.57 -15.31 -2.44
CA ALA A 409 8.58 -16.37 -2.57
C ALA A 409 7.35 -16.13 -1.68
N LEU A 410 7.58 -15.75 -0.40
CA LEU A 410 6.52 -15.45 0.56
C LEU A 410 5.68 -14.25 0.09
N MET A 411 6.34 -13.14 -0.26
CA MET A 411 5.64 -11.96 -0.77
C MET A 411 4.97 -12.22 -2.12
N GLY A 412 5.61 -12.98 -3.00
CA GLY A 412 5.04 -13.41 -4.29
C GLY A 412 3.75 -14.21 -4.11
N ALA A 413 3.71 -15.10 -3.11
CA ALA A 413 2.53 -15.87 -2.76
C ALA A 413 1.39 -14.98 -2.23
N ILE A 414 1.70 -13.95 -1.43
CA ILE A 414 0.72 -13.04 -0.85
C ILE A 414 0.21 -12.04 -1.90
N MET A 415 1.10 -11.33 -2.59
CA MET A 415 0.74 -10.28 -3.54
C MET A 415 0.25 -10.82 -4.88
N ARG A 416 0.69 -12.01 -5.30
CA ARG A 416 0.45 -12.62 -6.62
C ARG A 416 0.87 -11.73 -7.80
N GLN A 417 1.80 -10.83 -7.57
CA GLN A 417 2.35 -9.88 -8.54
C GLN A 417 3.89 -9.93 -8.47
N PRO A 418 4.55 -10.91 -9.14
CA PRO A 418 5.99 -11.13 -8.99
C PRO A 418 6.86 -9.91 -9.28
N VAL A 419 6.53 -9.15 -10.33
CA VAL A 419 7.29 -7.95 -10.70
C VAL A 419 7.20 -6.88 -9.62
N MET A 420 5.99 -6.62 -9.09
CA MET A 420 5.80 -5.65 -8.01
C MET A 420 6.49 -6.09 -6.72
N THR A 421 6.46 -7.38 -6.44
CA THR A 421 7.19 -7.97 -5.29
C THR A 421 8.69 -7.67 -5.39
N VAL A 422 9.30 -7.90 -6.55
CA VAL A 422 10.74 -7.68 -6.72
C VAL A 422 11.09 -6.20 -6.66
N LEU A 423 10.29 -5.33 -7.28
CA LEU A 423 10.49 -3.87 -7.20
C LEU A 423 10.41 -3.34 -5.76
N LEU A 424 9.54 -3.93 -4.93
CA LEU A 424 9.48 -3.62 -3.51
C LEU A 424 10.72 -4.11 -2.76
N LEU A 425 11.16 -5.33 -3.05
CA LEU A 425 12.28 -5.95 -2.35
C LEU A 425 13.65 -5.38 -2.72
N PHE A 426 13.80 -4.68 -3.86
CA PHE A 426 15.04 -3.96 -4.21
C PHE A 426 15.46 -2.91 -3.19
N LEU A 427 14.56 -2.51 -2.36
CA LEU A 427 14.82 -1.65 -1.24
C LEU A 427 15.82 -2.22 -0.23
N LEU A 428 15.64 -3.49 0.08
CA LEU A 428 16.39 -4.20 1.12
C LEU A 428 17.50 -5.05 0.53
N PHE A 429 17.29 -5.58 -0.69
CA PHE A 429 18.15 -6.59 -1.28
C PHE A 429 18.91 -6.10 -2.52
N PRO A 430 20.12 -6.64 -2.76
CA PRO A 430 20.97 -6.20 -3.86
C PRO A 430 20.36 -6.53 -5.22
N VAL A 431 20.61 -5.65 -6.20
CA VAL A 431 20.15 -5.81 -7.59
C VAL A 431 20.66 -7.11 -8.23
N ARG A 432 21.81 -7.62 -7.82
CA ARG A 432 22.37 -8.90 -8.29
C ARG A 432 21.42 -10.09 -8.02
N ALA A 433 20.59 -10.02 -6.97
CA ALA A 433 19.59 -11.05 -6.65
C ALA A 433 18.31 -10.96 -7.48
N PHE A 434 18.20 -10.00 -8.42
CA PHE A 434 16.97 -9.75 -9.20
C PHE A 434 16.37 -11.02 -9.81
N VAL A 435 17.16 -11.78 -10.55
CA VAL A 435 16.67 -12.98 -11.27
C VAL A 435 16.21 -14.04 -10.28
N VAL A 436 16.97 -14.24 -9.20
CA VAL A 436 16.67 -15.20 -8.14
C VAL A 436 15.37 -14.83 -7.43
N MET A 437 15.22 -13.55 -7.05
CA MET A 437 13.99 -13.04 -6.45
C MET A 437 12.79 -13.15 -7.39
N LEU A 438 12.97 -12.86 -8.69
CA LEU A 438 11.88 -12.95 -9.67
C LEU A 438 11.40 -14.41 -9.82
N VAL A 439 12.33 -15.36 -9.95
CA VAL A 439 12.00 -16.80 -10.02
C VAL A 439 11.28 -17.23 -8.75
N ALA A 440 11.80 -16.88 -7.57
CA ALA A 440 11.19 -17.21 -6.29
C ALA A 440 9.79 -16.60 -6.13
N ALA A 441 9.59 -15.34 -6.50
CA ALA A 441 8.29 -14.68 -6.47
C ALA A 441 7.29 -15.30 -7.45
N CYS A 442 7.74 -15.74 -8.64
CA CYS A 442 6.90 -16.47 -9.60
C CYS A 442 6.46 -17.83 -9.03
N ILE A 443 7.38 -18.57 -8.38
CA ILE A 443 7.06 -19.85 -7.74
C ILE A 443 6.01 -19.64 -6.63
N GLY A 444 6.20 -18.65 -5.75
CA GLY A 444 5.23 -18.32 -4.70
C GLY A 444 3.86 -17.96 -5.26
N ALA A 445 3.80 -17.08 -6.27
CA ALA A 445 2.55 -16.69 -6.92
C ALA A 445 1.84 -17.86 -7.61
N ALA A 446 2.61 -18.74 -8.29
CA ALA A 446 2.08 -19.93 -8.95
C ALA A 446 1.49 -20.92 -7.93
N LEU A 447 2.17 -21.14 -6.81
CA LEU A 447 1.72 -22.00 -5.72
C LEU A 447 0.35 -21.57 -5.18
N THR A 448 0.20 -20.27 -4.92
CA THR A 448 -1.07 -19.71 -4.43
C THR A 448 -2.17 -19.81 -5.49
N SER A 449 -1.86 -19.53 -6.75
CA SER A 449 -2.83 -19.64 -7.85
C SER A 449 -3.32 -21.09 -8.03
N LEU A 450 -2.39 -22.05 -7.92
CA LEU A 450 -2.70 -23.49 -7.98
C LEU A 450 -3.60 -23.90 -6.80
N ALA A 451 -3.23 -23.54 -5.56
CA ALA A 451 -4.00 -23.86 -4.38
C ALA A 451 -5.43 -23.32 -4.45
N LEU A 452 -5.60 -22.06 -4.87
CA LEU A 452 -6.93 -21.46 -5.05
C LEU A 452 -7.76 -22.14 -6.14
N SER A 453 -7.13 -22.59 -7.22
CA SER A 453 -7.80 -23.33 -8.30
C SER A 453 -8.29 -24.70 -7.83
N LEU A 454 -7.51 -25.40 -7.02
CA LEU A 454 -7.89 -26.68 -6.42
C LEU A 454 -9.06 -26.54 -5.45
N VAL A 455 -9.02 -25.53 -4.56
CA VAL A 455 -10.13 -25.24 -3.65
C VAL A 455 -11.43 -24.94 -4.40
N LYS A 456 -11.36 -24.17 -5.51
CA LYS A 456 -12.54 -23.91 -6.34
C LYS A 456 -13.10 -25.17 -7.01
N ARG A 457 -12.24 -26.09 -7.45
CA ARG A 457 -12.67 -27.36 -8.06
C ARG A 457 -13.34 -28.28 -7.06
N VAL A 458 -12.76 -28.42 -5.86
CA VAL A 458 -13.35 -29.24 -4.78
C VAL A 458 -14.71 -28.69 -4.37
N ARG A 459 -14.87 -27.37 -4.23
CA ARG A 459 -16.19 -26.76 -3.93
C ARG A 459 -17.24 -26.99 -5.01
N LYS A 460 -16.86 -26.98 -6.31
CA LYS A 460 -17.79 -27.29 -7.40
C LYS A 460 -18.23 -28.74 -7.38
N GLY A 461 -17.32 -29.69 -7.14
CA GLY A 461 -17.64 -31.12 -7.07
C GLY A 461 -18.42 -31.56 -5.82
N SER A 462 -18.54 -30.70 -4.80
CA SER A 462 -19.37 -30.96 -3.61
C SER A 462 -20.81 -30.42 -3.73
N HIS A 463 -21.13 -29.74 -4.82
CA HIS A 463 -22.47 -29.21 -5.12
C HIS A 463 -23.16 -29.93 -6.31
N GLU A 464 -22.46 -30.86 -6.96
CA GLU A 464 -22.98 -31.87 -7.87
C GLU A 464 -23.18 -33.22 -7.14
#